data_c777823facb3ec60d2f53e612ed1d86c
#
_entry.id   c777823facb3ec60d2f53e612ed1d86c
#
_cell.length_a   1.000
_cell.length_b   1.000
_cell.length_c   1.000
_cell.angle_alpha   90.00
_cell.angle_beta   90.00
_cell.angle_gamma   90.00
#
_symmetry.space_group_name_H-M   'P 1'
#
loop_
_entity.id
_entity.type
_entity.pdbx_description
1 polymer ?
#
loop_
_entity_poly.entity_id
_entity_poly.type
_entity_poly.pdbx_seq_one_letter_code
_entity_poly.pdbx_strand_id
1 'polypeptide(L)'
;TGSTSAVTVKEKFANEVQLMEQPGYAECATALFSGIVDAVTTDDIILAGLASASRGRLRVVGKPFTQEYYGVGIKKGDTKLATQINNAIADMIQDGSWQRAISDNTKGTAYTPNAKYNPPEPTEGER
;
A
#
# COMPACT_ATOMS: atom_id res chain seq x y z
N THR A 1 3.56 7.89 -10.88
CA THR A 1 4.84 7.92 -11.63
C THR A 1 5.93 7.24 -10.83
N GLY A 2 6.70 6.32 -11.45
CA GLY A 2 7.82 5.63 -10.83
C GLY A 2 7.46 4.55 -9.81
N SER A 3 6.19 4.17 -9.68
CA SER A 3 5.77 3.06 -8.82
C SER A 3 5.93 1.71 -9.53
N THR A 4 6.09 0.64 -8.75
CA THR A 4 6.09 -0.74 -9.26
C THR A 4 4.78 -1.06 -9.96
N SER A 5 3.66 -0.55 -9.48
CA SER A 5 2.35 -0.70 -10.10
C SER A 5 2.30 -0.12 -11.52
N ALA A 6 2.89 1.08 -11.75
CA ALA A 6 2.94 1.67 -13.08
C ALA A 6 3.79 0.82 -14.05
N VAL A 7 4.93 0.30 -13.57
CA VAL A 7 5.78 -0.62 -14.36
C VAL A 7 5.01 -1.89 -14.72
N THR A 8 4.37 -2.52 -13.74
CA THR A 8 3.60 -3.76 -13.95
C THR A 8 2.46 -3.57 -14.95
N VAL A 9 1.73 -2.45 -14.89
CA VAL A 9 0.67 -2.17 -15.85
C VAL A 9 1.23 -1.99 -17.26
N LYS A 10 2.34 -1.28 -17.42
CA LYS A 10 3.01 -1.14 -18.71
C LYS A 10 3.43 -2.49 -19.31
N GLU A 11 3.95 -3.39 -18.47
CA GLU A 11 4.45 -4.68 -18.93
C GLU A 11 3.32 -5.68 -19.23
N LYS A 12 2.30 -5.74 -18.38
CA LYS A 12 1.26 -6.77 -18.48
C LYS A 12 0.03 -6.36 -19.27
N PHE A 13 -0.30 -5.07 -19.29
CA PHE A 13 -1.57 -4.57 -19.82
C PHE A 13 -1.42 -3.45 -20.86
N ALA A 14 -0.20 -3.20 -21.38
CA ALA A 14 0.09 -2.09 -22.29
C ALA A 14 -0.85 -2.00 -23.52
N ASN A 15 -1.35 -3.14 -24.01
CA ASN A 15 -2.24 -3.20 -25.16
C ASN A 15 -3.73 -3.15 -24.79
N GLU A 16 -4.06 -3.17 -23.51
CA GLU A 16 -5.44 -3.27 -23.01
C GLU A 16 -5.90 -1.99 -22.32
N VAL A 17 -4.96 -1.18 -21.83
CA VAL A 17 -5.26 0.03 -21.05
C VAL A 17 -4.42 1.22 -21.50
N GLN A 18 -5.02 2.40 -21.45
CA GLN A 18 -4.29 3.66 -21.61
C GLN A 18 -3.82 4.12 -20.23
N LEU A 19 -2.52 3.98 -19.96
CA LEU A 19 -1.94 4.39 -18.67
C LEU A 19 -1.72 5.90 -18.62
N MET A 20 -2.31 6.53 -17.59
CA MET A 20 -2.04 7.92 -17.21
C MET A 20 -1.31 7.96 -15.87
N GLU A 21 -0.06 8.38 -15.88
CA GLU A 21 0.73 8.53 -14.65
C GLU A 21 0.50 9.89 -14.00
N GLN A 22 0.39 9.91 -12.68
CA GLN A 22 0.25 11.10 -11.86
C GLN A 22 1.42 11.21 -10.88
N PRO A 23 1.73 12.40 -10.37
CA PRO A 23 2.85 12.58 -9.42
C PRO A 23 2.59 11.92 -8.05
N GLY A 24 1.35 11.74 -7.64
CA GLY A 24 1.00 11.14 -6.36
C GLY A 24 -0.37 10.48 -6.34
N TYR A 25 -0.66 9.79 -5.26
CA TYR A 25 -1.93 9.05 -5.10
C TYR A 25 -3.15 9.95 -4.98
N ALA A 26 -3.01 11.12 -4.38
CA ALA A 26 -4.09 12.10 -4.27
C ALA A 26 -4.50 12.64 -5.64
N GLU A 27 -3.54 12.87 -6.52
CA GLU A 27 -3.78 13.30 -7.90
C GLU A 27 -4.44 12.19 -8.72
N CYS A 28 -4.06 10.91 -8.50
CA CYS A 28 -4.75 9.77 -9.09
C CYS A 28 -6.23 9.73 -8.67
N ALA A 29 -6.51 9.89 -7.37
CA ALA A 29 -7.88 9.92 -6.87
C ALA A 29 -8.68 11.11 -7.43
N THR A 30 -8.05 12.28 -7.56
CA THR A 30 -8.67 13.47 -8.16
C THR A 30 -9.03 13.23 -9.63
N ALA A 31 -8.12 12.62 -10.40
CA ALA A 31 -8.37 12.28 -11.79
C ALA A 31 -9.56 11.31 -11.94
N LEU A 32 -9.67 10.32 -11.04
CA LEU A 32 -10.81 9.40 -11.01
C LEU A 32 -12.12 10.11 -10.65
N PHE A 33 -12.12 10.97 -9.63
CA PHE A 33 -13.32 11.75 -9.27
C PHE A 33 -13.80 12.70 -10.36
N SER A 34 -12.88 13.20 -11.17
CA SER A 34 -13.17 14.10 -12.29
C SER A 34 -13.54 13.36 -13.58
N GLY A 35 -13.52 12.03 -13.58
CA GLY A 35 -13.81 11.23 -14.77
C GLY A 35 -12.73 11.32 -15.87
N ILE A 36 -11.52 11.76 -15.51
CA ILE A 36 -10.38 11.81 -16.44
C ILE A 36 -9.82 10.40 -16.66
N VAL A 37 -9.90 9.55 -15.64
CA VAL A 37 -9.56 8.13 -15.70
C VAL A 37 -10.73 7.30 -15.19
N ASP A 38 -10.84 6.06 -15.67
CA ASP A 38 -11.92 5.13 -15.30
C ASP A 38 -11.57 4.31 -14.05
N ALA A 39 -10.27 4.12 -13.78
CA ALA A 39 -9.76 3.36 -12.65
C ALA A 39 -8.41 3.88 -12.18
N VAL A 40 -8.06 3.55 -10.94
CA VAL A 40 -6.73 3.78 -10.36
C VAL A 40 -6.18 2.44 -9.89
N THR A 41 -4.90 2.19 -10.13
CA THR A 41 -4.20 1.01 -9.66
C THR A 41 -2.95 1.39 -8.88
N THR A 42 -2.78 0.76 -7.74
CA THR A 42 -1.60 0.77 -6.87
C THR A 42 -1.75 -0.36 -5.85
N ASP A 43 -0.99 -0.36 -4.76
CA ASP A 43 -1.06 -1.38 -3.72
C ASP A 43 -2.45 -1.41 -3.06
N ASP A 44 -2.90 -2.59 -2.70
CA ASP A 44 -4.25 -2.84 -2.20
C ASP A 44 -4.58 -2.04 -0.93
N ILE A 45 -3.64 -1.91 0.00
CA ILE A 45 -3.83 -1.11 1.22
C ILE A 45 -3.96 0.39 0.92
N ILE A 46 -3.22 0.89 -0.09
CA ILE A 46 -3.33 2.30 -0.52
C ILE A 46 -4.71 2.52 -1.16
N LEU A 47 -5.14 1.62 -2.03
CA LEU A 47 -6.48 1.67 -2.64
C LEU A 47 -7.58 1.61 -1.58
N ALA A 48 -7.43 0.74 -0.58
CA ALA A 48 -8.38 0.65 0.53
C ALA A 48 -8.43 1.94 1.36
N GLY A 49 -7.28 2.57 1.61
CA GLY A 49 -7.20 3.87 2.27
C GLY A 49 -7.92 4.97 1.48
N LEU A 50 -7.71 5.05 0.18
CA LEU A 50 -8.40 6.00 -0.70
C LEU A 50 -9.92 5.75 -0.73
N ALA A 51 -10.33 4.49 -0.80
CA ALA A 51 -11.74 4.12 -0.76
C ALA A 51 -12.39 4.48 0.58
N SER A 52 -11.72 4.18 1.70
CA SER A 52 -12.17 4.56 3.05
C SER A 52 -12.35 6.07 3.17
N ALA A 53 -11.37 6.85 2.77
CA ALA A 53 -11.41 8.31 2.81
C ALA A 53 -12.46 8.92 1.86
N SER A 54 -12.88 8.19 0.83
CA SER A 54 -13.85 8.67 -0.18
C SER A 54 -15.29 8.74 0.31
N ARG A 55 -15.59 8.22 1.50
CA ARG A 55 -16.94 8.14 2.07
C ARG A 55 -17.93 7.41 1.15
N GLY A 56 -17.51 6.27 0.59
CA GLY A 56 -18.34 5.41 -0.25
C GLY A 56 -18.40 5.80 -1.73
N ARG A 57 -17.67 6.83 -2.16
CA ARG A 57 -17.63 7.22 -3.57
C ARG A 57 -16.68 6.36 -4.41
N LEU A 58 -15.72 5.69 -3.79
CA LEU A 58 -14.79 4.75 -4.41
C LEU A 58 -14.94 3.37 -3.79
N ARG A 59 -14.65 2.37 -4.58
CA ARG A 59 -14.57 0.97 -4.13
C ARG A 59 -13.35 0.29 -4.73
N VAL A 60 -12.75 -0.62 -4.02
CA VAL A 60 -11.71 -1.51 -4.55
C VAL A 60 -12.40 -2.65 -5.30
N VAL A 61 -11.93 -2.98 -6.49
CA VAL A 61 -12.47 -4.04 -7.34
C VAL A 61 -11.36 -4.97 -7.82
N GLY A 62 -11.75 -6.17 -8.26
CA GLY A 62 -10.81 -7.15 -8.80
C GLY A 62 -10.09 -7.95 -7.73
N LYS A 63 -9.01 -8.61 -8.14
CA LYS A 63 -8.12 -9.38 -7.29
C LYS A 63 -6.69 -8.86 -7.46
N PRO A 64 -5.84 -8.92 -6.42
CA PRO A 64 -4.43 -8.62 -6.55
C PRO A 64 -3.79 -9.45 -7.66
N PHE A 65 -2.96 -8.83 -8.50
CA PHE A 65 -2.25 -9.46 -9.61
C PHE A 65 -0.72 -9.43 -9.44
N THR A 66 -0.25 -8.80 -8.35
CA THR A 66 1.14 -8.81 -7.87
C THR A 66 1.17 -8.97 -6.36
N GLN A 67 2.37 -9.19 -5.83
CA GLN A 67 2.65 -9.16 -4.41
C GLN A 67 3.82 -8.21 -4.18
N GLU A 68 3.61 -7.24 -3.30
CA GLU A 68 4.60 -6.23 -2.97
C GLU A 68 4.99 -6.37 -1.49
N TYR A 69 6.29 -6.21 -1.22
CA TYR A 69 6.83 -6.21 0.13
C TYR A 69 7.20 -4.79 0.52
N TYR A 70 6.74 -4.35 1.67
CA TYR A 70 7.14 -3.06 2.22
C TYR A 70 8.40 -3.20 3.06
N GLY A 71 9.24 -2.16 2.99
CA GLY A 71 10.43 -2.06 3.79
C GLY A 71 10.66 -0.63 4.26
N VAL A 72 11.40 -0.49 5.34
CA VAL A 72 11.83 0.82 5.85
C VAL A 72 13.25 1.09 5.36
N GLY A 73 13.41 2.10 4.51
CA GLY A 73 14.72 2.52 4.02
C GLY A 73 15.48 3.29 5.10
N ILE A 74 16.70 2.83 5.42
CA ILE A 74 17.61 3.48 6.36
C ILE A 74 19.00 3.62 5.75
N LYS A 75 19.84 4.45 6.37
CA LYS A 75 21.25 4.57 5.95
C LYS A 75 21.97 3.24 6.16
N LYS A 76 22.72 2.80 5.15
CA LYS A 76 23.54 1.58 5.23
C LYS A 76 24.49 1.63 6.44
N GLY A 77 24.47 0.59 7.25
CA GLY A 77 25.30 0.47 8.45
C GLY A 77 24.70 1.11 9.72
N ASP A 78 23.53 1.72 9.66
CA ASP A 78 22.84 2.22 10.86
C ASP A 78 22.07 1.10 11.57
N THR A 79 22.82 0.18 12.18
CA THR A 79 22.26 -0.97 12.91
C THR A 79 21.48 -0.54 14.13
N LYS A 80 21.84 0.60 14.74
CA LYS A 80 21.13 1.14 15.90
C LYS A 80 19.70 1.54 15.52
N LEU A 81 19.55 2.27 14.41
CA LEU A 81 18.23 2.67 13.93
C LEU A 81 17.42 1.45 13.47
N ALA A 82 18.05 0.47 12.80
CA ALA A 82 17.40 -0.78 12.42
C ALA A 82 16.79 -1.49 13.64
N THR A 83 17.56 -1.65 14.72
CA THR A 83 17.09 -2.26 15.97
C THR A 83 15.95 -1.47 16.59
N GLN A 84 16.03 -0.14 16.63
CA GLN A 84 14.97 0.70 17.17
C GLN A 84 13.65 0.55 16.37
N ILE A 85 13.72 0.50 15.04
CA ILE A 85 12.55 0.32 14.18
C ILE A 85 11.95 -1.07 14.38
N ASN A 86 12.76 -2.12 14.40
CA ASN A 86 12.28 -3.49 14.62
C ASN A 86 11.60 -3.64 15.99
N ASN A 87 12.18 -3.06 17.05
CA ASN A 87 11.57 -3.06 18.37
C ASN A 87 10.23 -2.31 18.36
N ALA A 88 10.17 -1.13 17.74
CA ALA A 88 8.93 -0.37 17.65
C ALA A 88 7.82 -1.14 16.89
N ILE A 89 8.17 -1.85 15.81
CA ILE A 89 7.21 -2.71 15.09
C ILE A 89 6.75 -3.87 15.98
N ALA A 90 7.67 -4.51 16.70
CA ALA A 90 7.34 -5.59 17.63
C ALA A 90 6.39 -5.10 18.75
N ASP A 91 6.66 -3.94 19.33
CA ASP A 91 5.82 -3.32 20.36
C ASP A 91 4.41 -3.01 19.80
N MET A 92 4.31 -2.46 18.60
CA MET A 92 3.04 -2.20 17.91
C MET A 92 2.22 -3.47 17.66
N ILE A 93 2.88 -4.57 17.35
CA ILE A 93 2.22 -5.88 17.16
C ILE A 93 1.72 -6.38 18.52
N GLN A 94 2.57 -6.31 19.56
CA GLN A 94 2.26 -6.81 20.88
C GLN A 94 1.11 -6.03 21.55
N ASP A 95 1.08 -4.70 21.43
CA ASP A 95 0.05 -3.85 22.05
C ASP A 95 -1.21 -3.71 21.19
N GLY A 96 -1.22 -4.32 20.00
CA GLY A 96 -2.33 -4.32 19.04
C GLY A 96 -2.48 -3.00 18.26
N SER A 97 -1.58 -2.03 18.41
CA SER A 97 -1.66 -0.77 17.65
C SER A 97 -1.40 -0.97 16.16
N TRP A 98 -0.61 -1.97 15.77
CA TRP A 98 -0.45 -2.39 14.38
C TRP A 98 -1.81 -2.73 13.73
N GLN A 99 -2.57 -3.61 14.36
CA GLN A 99 -3.88 -4.02 13.83
C GLN A 99 -4.88 -2.87 13.86
N ARG A 100 -4.86 -2.03 14.90
CA ARG A 100 -5.70 -0.83 14.97
C ARG A 100 -5.38 0.14 13.85
N ALA A 101 -4.10 0.40 13.57
CA ALA A 101 -3.69 1.29 12.49
C ALA A 101 -4.23 0.82 11.12
N ILE A 102 -4.17 -0.49 10.84
CA ILE A 102 -4.73 -1.05 9.62
C ILE A 102 -6.25 -0.86 9.59
N SER A 103 -6.95 -1.28 10.64
CA SER A 103 -8.42 -1.24 10.68
C SER A 103 -8.98 0.18 10.57
N ASP A 104 -8.35 1.14 11.24
CA ASP A 104 -8.82 2.53 11.23
C ASP A 104 -8.62 3.21 9.87
N ASN A 105 -7.55 2.87 9.16
CA ASN A 105 -7.25 3.45 7.85
C ASN A 105 -7.94 2.74 6.68
N THR A 106 -8.51 1.56 6.91
CA THR A 106 -9.27 0.81 5.88
C THR A 106 -10.75 0.66 6.23
N LYS A 107 -11.23 1.40 7.23
CA LYS A 107 -12.61 1.35 7.72
C LYS A 107 -13.62 1.58 6.60
N GLY A 108 -14.66 0.76 6.59
CA GLY A 108 -15.72 0.83 5.58
C GLY A 108 -15.36 0.22 4.23
N THR A 109 -14.22 -0.47 4.14
CA THR A 109 -13.81 -1.26 2.97
C THR A 109 -13.82 -2.75 3.29
N ALA A 110 -13.78 -3.58 2.25
CA ALA A 110 -13.63 -5.03 2.39
C ALA A 110 -12.16 -5.47 2.48
N TYR A 111 -11.23 -4.56 2.76
CA TYR A 111 -9.81 -4.88 2.84
C TYR A 111 -9.52 -5.84 3.99
N THR A 112 -8.80 -6.90 3.69
CA THR A 112 -8.27 -7.84 4.68
C THR A 112 -6.81 -8.09 4.36
N PRO A 113 -5.88 -7.79 5.29
CA PRO A 113 -4.47 -8.06 5.08
C PRO A 113 -4.21 -9.56 4.91
N ASN A 114 -3.20 -9.89 4.11
CA ASN A 114 -2.78 -11.28 3.96
C ASN A 114 -2.14 -11.78 5.26
N ALA A 115 -2.82 -12.69 5.96
CA ALA A 115 -2.39 -13.22 7.25
C ALA A 115 -1.02 -13.94 7.23
N LYS A 116 -0.55 -14.33 6.05
CA LYS A 116 0.80 -14.92 5.90
C LYS A 116 1.92 -13.90 6.12
N TYR A 117 1.64 -12.62 5.86
CA TYR A 117 2.64 -11.55 5.87
C TYR A 117 2.28 -10.39 6.80
N ASN A 118 1.12 -10.49 7.47
CA ASN A 118 0.61 -9.42 8.30
C ASN A 118 -0.04 -9.97 9.59
N PRO A 119 0.46 -9.69 10.78
CA PRO A 119 1.58 -8.76 11.02
C PRO A 119 2.92 -9.28 10.48
N PRO A 120 3.88 -8.39 10.19
CA PRO A 120 5.22 -8.82 9.78
C PRO A 120 5.96 -9.49 10.94
N GLU A 121 6.88 -10.38 10.61
CA GLU A 121 7.89 -10.82 11.56
C GLU A 121 9.07 -9.83 11.48
N PRO A 122 9.33 -9.03 12.53
CA PRO A 122 10.48 -8.14 12.55
C PRO A 122 11.76 -8.98 12.45
N THR A 123 12.42 -8.92 11.31
CA THR A 123 13.71 -9.61 11.13
C THR A 123 14.82 -8.78 11.78
N GLU A 124 15.75 -9.45 12.46
CA GLU A 124 17.02 -8.82 12.80
C GLU A 124 17.65 -8.38 11.46
N GLY A 125 17.91 -7.08 11.32
CA GLY A 125 18.44 -6.55 10.08
C GLY A 125 19.69 -7.34 9.68
N GLU A 126 19.72 -7.79 8.43
CA GLU A 126 20.90 -8.43 7.87
C GLU A 126 22.09 -7.51 8.05
N ARG A 127 23.13 -8.04 8.68
CA ARG A 127 24.36 -7.34 9.11
C ARG A 127 25.23 -6.94 7.91
#